data_0bedbc56f836c0f9c666923dc6ab688f
#
_entry.id   0bedbc56f836c0f9c666923dc6ab688f
#
_cell.length_a   1.000
_cell.length_b   1.000
_cell.length_c   1.000
_cell.angle_alpha   90.00
_cell.angle_beta   90.00
_cell.angle_gamma   90.00
#
_symmetry.space_group_name_H-M   'P 1'
#
loop_
_entity.id
_entity.type
_entity.pdbx_description
1 polymer ?
#
loop_
_entity_poly.entity_id
_entity_poly.type
_entity_poly.pdbx_seq_one_letter_code
_entity_poly.pdbx_strand_id
1 'polypeptide(L)'
;LKRHGAAFNTLTVVSNRNAEEPLDVYRFLKEMGSGYMQFIPLVERIVSGSTPGGLVRIKPASSQEEEPDDAAVAPWSVGSSQYGEFLCTIFDYWVRHDVGKQFVQIFDVALEVWAGAGASLCVFSETCGSAMALEHTGDLYSCDHFVYPDHLLGNILDTPMATLASSAQQVTFGQNKRDLLPRYCRECDVRFACNGECPKHRFLTAPDGEHGLNYLCGSYKRFFHHISPAMEFMARELYAQHAPANVMGWMARSDLASTGDSKPPEKLALHLRQREENEAVLRSMMN
;
A
#
# COMPACT_ATOMS: atom_id res chain seq x y z
N LEU A 1 20.95 -8.08 -17.96
CA LEU A 1 19.61 -8.61 -18.21
C LEU A 1 19.14 -8.27 -19.62
N LYS A 2 19.02 -7.00 -20.02
CA LYS A 2 18.60 -6.55 -21.35
C LYS A 2 19.35 -7.24 -22.51
N ARG A 3 20.68 -7.31 -22.40
CA ARG A 3 21.53 -7.95 -23.44
C ARG A 3 21.17 -9.42 -23.69
N HIS A 4 20.52 -10.08 -22.71
CA HIS A 4 20.11 -11.48 -22.78
C HIS A 4 18.59 -11.66 -22.93
N GLY A 5 17.83 -10.57 -23.14
CA GLY A 5 16.37 -10.63 -23.26
C GLY A 5 15.66 -11.07 -21.98
N ALA A 6 16.32 -11.01 -20.81
CA ALA A 6 15.72 -11.39 -19.55
C ALA A 6 14.79 -10.30 -19.05
N ALA A 7 13.54 -10.65 -18.74
CA ALA A 7 12.61 -9.77 -18.06
C ALA A 7 13.06 -9.52 -16.60
N PHE A 8 12.81 -8.34 -16.09
CA PHE A 8 13.12 -7.98 -14.70
C PHE A 8 12.16 -6.91 -14.17
N ASN A 9 11.94 -6.94 -12.87
CA ASN A 9 11.21 -5.91 -12.13
C ASN A 9 12.20 -5.09 -11.32
N THR A 10 11.82 -3.87 -10.98
CA THR A 10 12.57 -3.03 -10.04
C THR A 10 11.77 -2.83 -8.76
N LEU A 11 12.43 -3.06 -7.63
CA LEU A 11 11.94 -2.74 -6.30
C LEU A 11 12.76 -1.54 -5.82
N THR A 12 12.09 -0.42 -5.61
CA THR A 12 12.72 0.84 -5.20
C THR A 12 12.26 1.21 -3.80
N VAL A 13 13.21 1.22 -2.87
CA VAL A 13 12.97 1.74 -1.53
C VAL A 13 12.91 3.27 -1.59
N VAL A 14 11.79 3.83 -1.16
CA VAL A 14 11.56 5.28 -1.16
C VAL A 14 11.92 5.83 0.22
N SER A 15 13.02 6.56 0.27
CA SER A 15 13.52 7.26 1.45
C SER A 15 13.20 8.76 1.39
N ASN A 16 13.52 9.50 2.45
CA ASN A 16 13.38 10.96 2.46
C ASN A 16 14.16 11.66 1.32
N ARG A 17 15.21 11.01 0.78
CA ARG A 17 16.07 11.58 -0.27
C ARG A 17 15.49 11.45 -1.67
N ASN A 18 15.21 10.22 -2.10
CA ASN A 18 14.72 9.99 -3.46
C ASN A 18 13.24 10.33 -3.63
N ALA A 19 12.51 10.52 -2.53
CA ALA A 19 11.14 11.03 -2.56
C ALA A 19 11.05 12.52 -2.97
N GLU A 20 12.15 13.26 -2.96
CA GLU A 20 12.22 14.65 -3.42
C GLU A 20 12.18 14.77 -4.95
N GLU A 21 12.58 13.71 -5.67
CA GLU A 21 12.72 13.70 -7.13
C GLU A 21 11.90 12.57 -7.79
N PRO A 22 10.56 12.55 -7.61
CA PRO A 22 9.72 11.41 -8.01
C PRO A 22 9.78 11.10 -9.51
N LEU A 23 9.76 12.13 -10.38
CA LEU A 23 9.81 11.92 -11.82
C LEU A 23 11.18 11.50 -12.32
N ASP A 24 12.25 11.94 -11.68
CA ASP A 24 13.60 11.53 -12.06
C ASP A 24 13.81 10.05 -11.69
N VAL A 25 13.33 9.61 -10.53
CA VAL A 25 13.33 8.20 -10.14
C VAL A 25 12.52 7.38 -11.14
N TYR A 26 11.30 7.80 -11.47
CA TYR A 26 10.43 7.08 -12.40
C TYR A 26 11.05 6.98 -13.81
N ARG A 27 11.52 8.09 -14.35
CA ARG A 27 12.14 8.16 -15.69
C ARG A 27 13.41 7.31 -15.77
N PHE A 28 14.25 7.38 -14.75
CA PHE A 28 15.46 6.55 -14.67
C PHE A 28 15.14 5.06 -14.74
N LEU A 29 14.16 4.58 -13.96
CA LEU A 29 13.74 3.18 -13.99
C LEU A 29 13.17 2.78 -15.36
N LYS A 30 12.40 3.66 -15.98
CA LYS A 30 11.84 3.47 -17.32
C LYS A 30 12.95 3.38 -18.38
N GLU A 31 13.94 4.26 -18.34
CA GLU A 31 15.11 4.25 -19.25
C GLU A 31 15.98 3.01 -19.04
N MET A 32 16.10 2.53 -17.81
CA MET A 32 16.73 1.25 -17.53
C MET A 32 15.96 0.07 -18.16
N GLY A 33 14.70 0.27 -18.57
CA GLY A 33 13.85 -0.72 -19.22
C GLY A 33 13.15 -1.63 -18.24
N SER A 34 12.93 -1.19 -17.01
CA SER A 34 12.00 -1.85 -16.10
C SER A 34 10.57 -1.63 -16.62
N GLY A 35 9.87 -2.72 -16.94
CA GLY A 35 8.45 -2.66 -17.29
C GLY A 35 7.52 -2.71 -16.07
N TYR A 36 8.05 -3.17 -14.93
CA TYR A 36 7.31 -3.37 -13.69
C TYR A 36 8.09 -2.74 -12.54
N MET A 37 7.45 -1.79 -11.85
CA MET A 37 8.07 -0.98 -10.80
C MET A 37 7.30 -1.14 -9.49
N GLN A 38 8.03 -1.28 -8.39
CA GLN A 38 7.49 -1.23 -7.04
C GLN A 38 8.16 -0.09 -6.28
N PHE A 39 7.37 0.70 -5.57
CA PHE A 39 7.83 1.77 -4.69
C PHE A 39 7.48 1.40 -3.25
N ILE A 40 8.50 1.09 -2.46
CA ILE A 40 8.36 0.58 -1.09
C ILE A 40 8.77 1.70 -0.14
N PRO A 41 7.87 2.22 0.71
CA PRO A 41 8.23 3.30 1.63
C PRO A 41 9.19 2.79 2.71
N LEU A 42 10.30 3.49 2.90
CA LEU A 42 11.24 3.24 4.00
C LEU A 42 10.71 3.95 5.25
N VAL A 43 10.22 3.17 6.20
CA VAL A 43 9.79 3.66 7.52
C VAL A 43 10.40 2.76 8.58
N GLU A 44 11.34 3.31 9.33
CA GLU A 44 12.00 2.61 10.44
C GLU A 44 11.81 3.39 11.73
N ARG A 45 11.25 2.73 12.74
CA ARG A 45 11.13 3.29 14.07
C ARG A 45 12.47 3.23 14.77
N ILE A 46 12.77 4.24 15.57
CA ILE A 46 13.97 4.27 16.41
C ILE A 46 13.60 4.33 17.88
N VAL A 47 14.50 3.82 18.72
CA VAL A 47 14.42 4.00 20.16
C VAL A 47 14.89 5.40 20.47
N SER A 48 14.07 6.21 21.14
CA SER A 48 14.48 7.55 21.59
C SER A 48 15.58 7.46 22.62
N GLY A 49 16.59 8.29 22.46
CA GLY A 49 17.75 8.39 23.34
C GLY A 49 19.06 8.32 22.56
N SER A 50 20.02 9.11 23.01
CA SER A 50 21.37 9.15 22.43
C SER A 50 22.09 7.84 22.76
N THR A 51 22.41 7.05 21.76
CA THR A 51 23.39 5.98 21.94
C THR A 51 24.80 6.56 21.94
N PRO A 52 25.70 6.10 22.82
CA PRO A 52 27.11 6.46 22.72
C PRO A 52 27.65 6.15 21.33
N GLY A 53 28.26 7.14 20.69
CA GLY A 53 28.81 6.99 19.33
C GLY A 53 27.86 7.35 18.19
N GLY A 54 26.65 7.90 18.46
CA GLY A 54 25.71 8.36 17.41
C GLY A 54 25.00 7.23 16.64
N LEU A 55 25.04 5.99 17.14
CA LEU A 55 24.35 4.86 16.54
C LEU A 55 22.83 4.96 16.81
N VAL A 56 22.05 4.80 15.76
CA VAL A 56 20.58 4.73 15.83
C VAL A 56 20.16 3.28 16.10
N ARG A 57 19.37 3.06 17.17
CA ARG A 57 18.77 1.76 17.45
C ARG A 57 17.40 1.68 16.80
N ILE A 58 17.22 0.67 15.93
CA ILE A 58 15.92 0.40 15.31
C ILE A 58 15.01 -0.31 16.31
N LYS A 59 13.77 0.16 16.45
CA LYS A 59 12.75 -0.45 17.29
C LYS A 59 12.02 -1.53 16.51
N PRO A 60 11.91 -2.78 17.03
CA PRO A 60 11.15 -3.85 16.39
C PRO A 60 9.68 -3.47 16.16
N ALA A 61 9.09 -3.96 15.08
CA ALA A 61 7.67 -3.74 14.78
C ALA A 61 6.75 -4.38 15.85
N SER A 62 7.19 -5.48 16.46
CA SER A 62 6.45 -6.23 17.48
C SER A 62 6.50 -5.60 18.88
N SER A 63 7.34 -4.59 19.13
CA SER A 63 7.42 -3.99 20.45
C SER A 63 6.12 -3.27 20.76
N GLN A 64 5.30 -3.86 21.64
CA GLN A 64 4.05 -3.30 22.19
C GLN A 64 4.31 -2.36 23.36
N GLU A 65 5.56 -2.00 23.63
CA GLU A 65 5.85 -1.00 24.65
C GLU A 65 5.22 0.32 24.23
N GLU A 66 4.09 0.58 24.85
CA GLU A 66 3.30 1.79 24.79
C GLU A 66 4.09 2.94 25.43
N GLU A 67 5.05 3.49 24.73
CA GLU A 67 5.50 4.84 24.98
C GLU A 67 4.61 5.75 24.12
N PRO A 68 3.65 6.46 24.75
CA PRO A 68 2.87 7.46 24.03
C PRO A 68 3.84 8.56 23.58
N ASP A 69 3.71 8.99 22.36
CA ASP A 69 4.38 10.13 21.73
C ASP A 69 5.81 9.99 21.23
N ASP A 70 6.45 8.84 21.29
CA ASP A 70 7.79 8.70 20.73
C ASP A 70 7.78 7.95 19.37
N ALA A 71 6.92 8.44 18.47
CA ALA A 71 6.86 8.00 17.07
C ALA A 71 8.09 8.46 16.26
N ALA A 72 9.27 8.49 16.89
CA ALA A 72 10.49 8.85 16.23
C ALA A 72 10.81 7.80 15.14
N VAL A 73 10.94 8.28 13.92
CA VAL A 73 11.43 7.49 12.79
C VAL A 73 12.86 7.88 12.48
N ALA A 74 13.60 6.95 11.88
CA ALA A 74 14.96 7.19 11.47
C ALA A 74 15.03 8.37 10.47
N PRO A 75 16.11 9.19 10.49
CA PRO A 75 16.23 10.37 9.64
C PRO A 75 16.17 10.10 8.14
N TRP A 76 16.41 8.87 7.73
CA TRP A 76 16.31 8.43 6.34
C TRP A 76 14.93 7.92 5.94
N SER A 77 14.01 7.77 6.90
CA SER A 77 12.64 7.38 6.61
C SER A 77 11.94 8.42 5.75
N VAL A 78 11.07 7.97 4.85
CA VAL A 78 10.26 8.88 4.06
C VAL A 78 9.24 9.59 4.95
N GLY A 79 9.05 10.89 4.74
CA GLY A 79 8.06 11.66 5.49
C GLY A 79 6.63 11.20 5.23
N SER A 80 5.77 11.29 6.27
CA SER A 80 4.39 10.80 6.21
C SER A 80 3.53 11.50 5.15
N SER A 81 3.85 12.72 4.74
CA SER A 81 3.20 13.43 3.62
C SER A 81 4.00 13.34 2.32
N GLN A 82 5.33 13.21 2.42
CA GLN A 82 6.25 13.19 1.29
C GLN A 82 6.01 11.97 0.38
N TYR A 83 5.72 10.80 0.97
CA TYR A 83 5.43 9.60 0.19
C TYR A 83 4.15 9.73 -0.65
N GLY A 84 3.13 10.39 -0.11
CA GLY A 84 1.90 10.69 -0.86
C GLY A 84 2.14 11.62 -2.04
N GLU A 85 2.98 12.66 -1.86
CA GLU A 85 3.40 13.55 -2.94
C GLU A 85 4.16 12.81 -4.04
N PHE A 86 5.12 11.97 -3.63
CA PHE A 86 5.89 11.12 -4.53
C PHE A 86 4.98 10.26 -5.41
N LEU A 87 4.01 9.57 -4.81
CA LEU A 87 3.09 8.71 -5.54
C LEU A 87 2.16 9.50 -6.47
N CYS A 88 1.58 10.61 -5.99
CA CYS A 88 0.69 11.45 -6.79
C CYS A 88 1.42 12.02 -8.01
N THR A 89 2.65 12.51 -7.83
CA THR A 89 3.45 13.08 -8.93
C THR A 89 3.77 12.04 -10.00
N ILE A 90 4.14 10.82 -9.61
CA ILE A 90 4.37 9.73 -10.58
C ILE A 90 3.07 9.33 -11.26
N PHE A 91 1.97 9.22 -10.49
CA PHE A 91 0.66 8.88 -11.03
C PHE A 91 0.19 9.89 -12.09
N ASP A 92 0.35 11.18 -11.83
CA ASP A 92 -0.05 12.25 -12.77
C ASP A 92 0.67 12.14 -14.12
N TYR A 93 1.94 11.76 -14.10
CA TYR A 93 2.68 11.48 -15.32
C TYR A 93 2.23 10.17 -15.96
N TRP A 94 2.17 9.08 -15.18
CA TRP A 94 1.84 7.74 -15.66
C TRP A 94 0.45 7.66 -16.30
N VAL A 95 -0.56 8.25 -15.67
CA VAL A 95 -1.95 8.22 -16.14
C VAL A 95 -2.15 8.96 -17.47
N ARG A 96 -1.22 9.87 -17.82
CA ARG A 96 -1.25 10.62 -19.08
C ARG A 96 -0.43 9.99 -20.20
N HIS A 97 0.55 9.14 -19.88
CA HIS A 97 1.54 8.73 -20.87
C HIS A 97 1.79 7.22 -20.96
N ASP A 98 1.62 6.49 -19.86
CA ASP A 98 2.24 5.19 -19.70
C ASP A 98 1.28 4.04 -19.31
N VAL A 99 -0.04 4.29 -19.20
CA VAL A 99 -1.02 3.24 -18.90
C VAL A 99 -0.99 2.15 -19.97
N GLY A 100 -0.83 0.90 -19.54
CA GLY A 100 -0.68 -0.26 -20.44
C GLY A 100 0.72 -0.42 -21.05
N LYS A 101 1.67 0.46 -20.72
CA LYS A 101 3.07 0.38 -21.19
C LYS A 101 4.06 0.18 -20.05
N GLN A 102 3.82 0.83 -18.91
CA GLN A 102 4.58 0.71 -17.69
C GLN A 102 3.64 0.30 -16.57
N PHE A 103 4.04 -0.65 -15.76
CA PHE A 103 3.25 -1.17 -14.65
C PHE A 103 3.87 -0.71 -13.35
N VAL A 104 3.08 -0.02 -12.54
CA VAL A 104 3.46 0.42 -11.20
C VAL A 104 2.55 -0.31 -10.22
N GLN A 105 3.12 -1.21 -9.42
CA GLN A 105 2.38 -2.16 -8.60
C GLN A 105 1.24 -1.51 -7.80
N ILE A 106 1.50 -0.40 -7.11
CA ILE A 106 0.47 0.25 -6.30
C ILE A 106 -0.67 0.84 -7.16
N PHE A 107 -0.40 1.23 -8.40
CA PHE A 107 -1.44 1.74 -9.31
C PHE A 107 -2.28 0.61 -9.88
N ASP A 108 -1.65 -0.52 -10.22
CA ASP A 108 -2.34 -1.72 -10.71
C ASP A 108 -3.23 -2.30 -9.59
N VAL A 109 -2.70 -2.43 -8.37
CA VAL A 109 -3.48 -2.88 -7.19
C VAL A 109 -4.63 -1.92 -6.86
N ALA A 110 -4.42 -0.61 -7.01
CA ALA A 110 -5.52 0.34 -6.86
C ALA A 110 -6.61 0.08 -7.92
N LEU A 111 -6.25 -0.13 -9.18
CA LEU A 111 -7.22 -0.43 -10.22
C LEU A 111 -7.98 -1.75 -9.95
N GLU A 112 -7.30 -2.80 -9.45
CA GLU A 112 -7.95 -4.04 -9.01
C GLU A 112 -9.06 -3.75 -7.98
N VAL A 113 -8.75 -2.91 -6.99
CA VAL A 113 -9.71 -2.54 -5.93
C VAL A 113 -10.89 -1.75 -6.49
N TRP A 114 -10.65 -0.75 -7.35
CA TRP A 114 -11.73 0.02 -7.99
C TRP A 114 -12.57 -0.82 -8.94
N ALA A 115 -11.98 -1.85 -9.54
CA ALA A 115 -12.68 -2.84 -10.35
C ALA A 115 -13.39 -3.93 -9.52
N GLY A 116 -13.36 -3.87 -8.18
CA GLY A 116 -14.04 -4.82 -7.30
C GLY A 116 -13.37 -6.19 -7.15
N ALA A 117 -12.15 -6.37 -7.65
CA ALA A 117 -11.41 -7.64 -7.54
C ALA A 117 -10.74 -7.84 -6.16
N GLY A 118 -10.70 -6.79 -5.34
CA GLY A 118 -9.92 -6.77 -4.10
C GLY A 118 -8.43 -6.51 -4.36
N ALA A 119 -7.66 -6.29 -3.30
CA ALA A 119 -6.24 -6.00 -3.41
C ALA A 119 -5.41 -7.29 -3.47
N SER A 120 -4.59 -7.46 -4.50
CA SER A 120 -3.62 -8.57 -4.61
C SER A 120 -2.40 -8.38 -3.71
N LEU A 121 -2.11 -7.16 -3.28
CA LEU A 121 -0.98 -6.84 -2.41
C LEU A 121 -1.42 -6.85 -0.93
N CYS A 122 -0.73 -7.64 -0.09
CA CYS A 122 -1.09 -7.86 1.31
C CYS A 122 -1.22 -6.58 2.14
N VAL A 123 -0.44 -5.53 1.85
CA VAL A 123 -0.51 -4.26 2.57
C VAL A 123 -1.85 -3.56 2.39
N PHE A 124 -2.55 -3.76 1.27
CA PHE A 124 -3.87 -3.19 1.00
C PHE A 124 -5.03 -4.19 1.14
N SER A 125 -4.74 -5.47 1.36
CA SER A 125 -5.77 -6.47 1.65
C SER A 125 -6.38 -6.25 3.04
N GLU A 126 -7.61 -6.67 3.24
CA GLU A 126 -8.32 -6.55 4.52
C GLU A 126 -7.63 -7.33 5.65
N THR A 127 -7.13 -8.52 5.33
CA THR A 127 -6.34 -9.38 6.22
C THR A 127 -4.97 -9.64 5.61
N CYS A 128 -4.05 -10.19 6.39
CA CYS A 128 -2.72 -10.63 5.91
C CYS A 128 -2.40 -12.05 6.40
N GLY A 129 -1.11 -12.43 6.43
CA GLY A 129 -0.68 -13.73 6.97
C GLY A 129 -0.40 -14.80 5.92
N SER A 130 -0.47 -14.48 4.61
CA SER A 130 -0.09 -15.41 3.53
C SER A 130 1.38 -15.28 3.09
N ALA A 131 2.08 -14.21 3.50
CA ALA A 131 3.47 -13.93 3.15
C ALA A 131 4.39 -14.22 4.35
N MET A 132 4.53 -15.50 4.70
CA MET A 132 5.38 -15.95 5.78
C MET A 132 6.86 -15.87 5.40
N ALA A 133 7.74 -15.73 6.40
CA ALA A 133 9.19 -15.74 6.22
C ALA A 133 9.78 -17.06 6.75
N LEU A 134 10.58 -17.70 5.93
CA LEU A 134 11.35 -18.90 6.29
C LEU A 134 12.82 -18.55 6.42
N GLU A 135 13.37 -18.73 7.61
CA GLU A 135 14.79 -18.54 7.86
C GLU A 135 15.62 -19.78 7.49
N HIS A 136 16.92 -19.59 7.31
CA HIS A 136 17.86 -20.66 6.92
C HIS A 136 17.97 -21.81 7.95
N THR A 137 17.56 -21.58 9.19
CA THR A 137 17.47 -22.57 10.26
C THR A 137 16.26 -23.48 10.15
N GLY A 138 15.31 -23.16 9.27
CA GLY A 138 14.01 -23.81 9.15
C GLY A 138 12.92 -23.17 10.00
N ASP A 139 13.21 -22.09 10.71
CA ASP A 139 12.25 -21.34 11.50
C ASP A 139 11.29 -20.55 10.58
N LEU A 140 10.01 -20.73 10.80
CA LEU A 140 8.94 -20.08 10.04
C LEU A 140 8.31 -18.98 10.89
N TYR A 141 8.24 -17.78 10.34
CA TYR A 141 7.65 -16.59 10.98
C TYR A 141 6.38 -16.13 10.27
N SER A 142 5.51 -15.43 10.99
CA SER A 142 4.21 -14.96 10.49
C SER A 142 4.30 -14.07 9.26
N CYS A 143 5.37 -13.28 9.11
CA CYS A 143 5.58 -12.35 8.00
C CYS A 143 7.06 -11.92 7.95
N ASP A 144 7.55 -11.53 6.78
CA ASP A 144 8.90 -10.99 6.58
C ASP A 144 9.15 -9.67 7.35
N HIS A 145 8.10 -8.90 7.62
CA HIS A 145 8.16 -7.71 8.48
C HIS A 145 8.19 -8.02 9.98
N PHE A 146 7.92 -9.26 10.38
CA PHE A 146 7.76 -9.68 11.78
C PHE A 146 8.60 -10.92 12.08
N VAL A 147 9.87 -10.89 11.68
CA VAL A 147 10.86 -11.94 12.01
C VAL A 147 11.41 -11.67 13.42
N TYR A 148 10.54 -11.91 14.42
CA TYR A 148 10.83 -11.72 15.85
C TYR A 148 10.31 -12.92 16.64
N PRO A 149 10.87 -13.22 17.83
CA PRO A 149 10.49 -14.41 18.63
C PRO A 149 8.98 -14.55 18.84
N ASP A 150 8.26 -13.47 19.09
CA ASP A 150 6.81 -13.47 19.33
C ASP A 150 5.97 -13.87 18.11
N HIS A 151 6.58 -13.86 16.93
CA HIS A 151 5.96 -14.19 15.66
C HIS A 151 6.50 -15.50 15.05
N LEU A 152 7.31 -16.25 15.81
CA LEU A 152 7.77 -17.57 15.42
C LEU A 152 6.59 -18.56 15.46
N LEU A 153 6.32 -19.21 14.33
CA LEU A 153 5.29 -20.25 14.21
C LEU A 153 5.80 -21.63 14.57
N GLY A 154 7.08 -21.87 14.37
CA GLY A 154 7.77 -23.13 14.61
C GLY A 154 8.82 -23.42 13.55
N ASN A 155 9.39 -24.64 13.60
CA ASN A 155 10.41 -25.06 12.67
C ASN A 155 9.87 -26.12 11.69
N ILE A 156 10.12 -25.94 10.39
CA ILE A 156 9.61 -26.85 9.33
C ILE A 156 10.25 -28.24 9.36
N LEU A 157 11.36 -28.42 10.08
CA LEU A 157 11.99 -29.70 10.28
C LEU A 157 11.23 -30.55 11.32
N ASP A 158 10.49 -29.90 12.24
CA ASP A 158 9.75 -30.56 13.32
C ASP A 158 8.27 -30.67 12.99
N THR A 159 7.71 -29.67 12.30
CA THR A 159 6.28 -29.56 12.00
C THR A 159 6.06 -29.19 10.53
N PRO A 160 5.17 -29.88 9.80
CA PRO A 160 4.89 -29.56 8.40
C PRO A 160 4.50 -28.09 8.22
N MET A 161 5.07 -27.42 7.22
CA MET A 161 4.82 -26.01 6.91
C MET A 161 3.33 -25.68 6.78
N ALA A 162 2.53 -26.55 6.17
CA ALA A 162 1.09 -26.38 6.04
C ALA A 162 0.37 -26.29 7.40
N THR A 163 0.82 -27.07 8.40
CA THR A 163 0.29 -27.03 9.77
C THR A 163 0.64 -25.71 10.46
N LEU A 164 1.88 -25.24 10.31
CA LEU A 164 2.32 -23.96 10.86
C LEU A 164 1.55 -22.80 10.21
N ALA A 165 1.39 -22.82 8.90
CA ALA A 165 0.68 -21.79 8.12
C ALA A 165 -0.82 -21.71 8.45
N SER A 166 -1.43 -22.82 8.90
CA SER A 166 -2.86 -22.86 9.31
C SER A 166 -3.04 -22.81 10.82
N SER A 167 -2.00 -22.54 11.59
CA SER A 167 -2.06 -22.45 13.04
C SER A 167 -3.00 -21.31 13.50
N ALA A 168 -3.60 -21.46 14.68
CA ALA A 168 -4.42 -20.42 15.28
C ALA A 168 -3.65 -19.09 15.45
N GLN A 169 -2.37 -19.17 15.77
CA GLN A 169 -1.48 -18.01 15.86
C GLN A 169 -1.41 -17.27 14.51
N GLN A 170 -1.18 -17.98 13.39
CA GLN A 170 -1.06 -17.36 12.07
C GLN A 170 -2.39 -16.79 11.58
N VAL A 171 -3.50 -17.51 11.82
CA VAL A 171 -4.85 -17.02 11.48
C VAL A 171 -5.16 -15.74 12.25
N THR A 172 -4.91 -15.73 13.57
CA THR A 172 -5.11 -14.55 14.41
C THR A 172 -4.23 -13.37 13.97
N PHE A 173 -2.95 -13.62 13.66
CA PHE A 173 -2.05 -12.60 13.12
C PHE A 173 -2.63 -11.93 11.87
N GLY A 174 -3.14 -12.73 10.94
CA GLY A 174 -3.73 -12.22 9.71
C GLY A 174 -5.02 -11.41 9.93
N GLN A 175 -5.90 -11.89 10.81
CA GLN A 175 -7.18 -11.24 11.15
C GLN A 175 -6.98 -9.94 11.94
N ASN A 176 -5.99 -9.88 12.81
CA ASN A 176 -5.64 -8.69 13.59
C ASN A 176 -5.37 -7.45 12.73
N LYS A 177 -4.95 -7.65 11.49
CA LYS A 177 -4.80 -6.53 10.55
C LYS A 177 -6.10 -5.75 10.37
N ARG A 178 -7.24 -6.42 10.29
CA ARG A 178 -8.58 -5.85 10.19
C ARG A 178 -9.16 -5.48 11.56
N ASP A 179 -9.05 -6.42 12.52
CA ASP A 179 -9.79 -6.37 13.76
C ASP A 179 -9.23 -5.33 14.74
N LEU A 180 -7.94 -5.00 14.63
CA LEU A 180 -7.27 -3.98 15.44
C LEU A 180 -7.18 -2.59 14.76
N LEU A 181 -7.98 -2.34 13.72
CA LEU A 181 -8.04 -1.02 13.12
C LEU A 181 -8.65 0.00 14.10
N PRO A 182 -8.04 1.18 14.30
CA PRO A 182 -8.65 2.25 15.07
C PRO A 182 -9.95 2.73 14.39
N ARG A 183 -10.88 3.30 15.17
CA ARG A 183 -12.16 3.83 14.66
C ARG A 183 -11.92 4.81 13.50
N TYR A 184 -10.92 5.68 13.61
CA TYR A 184 -10.54 6.59 12.54
C TYR A 184 -10.32 5.90 11.19
N CYS A 185 -9.72 4.70 11.19
CA CYS A 185 -9.57 3.88 9.98
C CYS A 185 -10.86 3.18 9.57
N ARG A 186 -11.65 2.69 10.56
CA ARG A 186 -12.92 1.99 10.29
C ARG A 186 -13.95 2.90 9.62
N GLU A 187 -13.95 4.19 9.95
CA GLU A 187 -14.86 5.22 9.41
C GLU A 187 -14.26 5.98 8.21
N CYS A 188 -13.05 5.62 7.75
CA CYS A 188 -12.36 6.31 6.68
C CYS A 188 -12.99 5.99 5.32
N ASP A 189 -13.22 7.02 4.53
CA ASP A 189 -13.82 6.95 3.19
C ASP A 189 -12.96 6.23 2.14
N VAL A 190 -11.64 6.15 2.35
CA VAL A 190 -10.72 5.37 1.50
C VAL A 190 -10.33 4.02 2.13
N ARG A 191 -11.04 3.58 3.18
CA ARG A 191 -10.76 2.29 3.83
C ARG A 191 -10.78 1.13 2.85
N PHE A 192 -11.70 1.13 1.91
CA PHE A 192 -11.87 0.07 0.91
C PHE A 192 -10.60 -0.20 0.08
N ALA A 193 -9.73 0.80 -0.09
CA ALA A 193 -8.49 0.70 -0.83
C ALA A 193 -7.26 0.61 0.10
N CYS A 194 -7.30 1.26 1.27
CA CYS A 194 -6.17 1.36 2.18
C CYS A 194 -6.09 0.21 3.18
N ASN A 195 -7.25 -0.18 3.79
CA ASN A 195 -7.34 -1.17 4.87
C ASN A 195 -6.32 -0.96 6.00
N GLY A 196 -5.93 0.32 6.24
CA GLY A 196 -4.95 0.71 7.25
C GLY A 196 -3.50 0.31 6.94
N GLU A 197 -3.22 -0.15 5.73
CA GLU A 197 -1.91 -0.61 5.23
C GLU A 197 -1.25 -1.65 6.16
N CYS A 198 0.08 -1.75 6.18
CA CYS A 198 0.81 -2.77 6.94
C CYS A 198 0.78 -2.49 8.45
N PRO A 199 0.49 -3.49 9.29
CA PRO A 199 0.59 -3.35 10.75
C PRO A 199 1.96 -2.87 11.24
N LYS A 200 3.05 -3.16 10.52
CA LYS A 200 4.40 -2.66 10.83
C LYS A 200 4.46 -1.13 11.00
N HIS A 201 3.64 -0.41 10.25
CA HIS A 201 3.64 1.06 10.23
C HIS A 201 2.55 1.68 11.13
N ARG A 202 1.79 0.87 11.89
CA ARG A 202 0.66 1.30 12.73
C ARG A 202 1.10 1.60 14.17
N PHE A 203 1.85 2.64 14.37
CA PHE A 203 2.41 3.01 15.68
C PHE A 203 2.05 4.42 16.14
N LEU A 204 1.17 5.12 15.40
CA LEU A 204 0.68 6.43 15.80
C LEU A 204 -0.65 6.32 16.55
N THR A 205 -0.92 7.36 17.34
CA THR A 205 -2.25 7.60 17.92
C THR A 205 -3.11 8.35 16.92
N ALA A 206 -4.33 7.86 16.71
CA ALA A 206 -5.30 8.51 15.84
C ALA A 206 -5.86 9.80 16.49
N PRO A 207 -6.46 10.72 15.70
CA PRO A 207 -7.03 11.97 16.24
C PRO A 207 -8.12 11.77 17.31
N ASP A 208 -8.74 10.59 17.35
CA ASP A 208 -9.76 10.20 18.34
C ASP A 208 -9.17 9.53 19.60
N GLY A 209 -7.85 9.44 19.71
CA GLY A 209 -7.11 8.88 20.83
C GLY A 209 -6.89 7.37 20.77
N GLU A 210 -7.43 6.66 19.77
CA GLU A 210 -7.15 5.23 19.58
C GLU A 210 -5.74 5.01 18.99
N HIS A 211 -4.99 4.02 19.50
CA HIS A 211 -3.69 3.62 18.96
C HIS A 211 -3.81 2.79 17.68
N GLY A 212 -2.75 2.70 16.91
CA GLY A 212 -2.68 1.84 15.73
C GLY A 212 -2.95 2.57 14.42
N LEU A 213 -2.86 3.92 14.40
CA LEU A 213 -2.87 4.66 13.15
C LEU A 213 -1.55 4.48 12.40
N ASN A 214 -1.66 4.25 11.10
CA ASN A 214 -0.50 4.11 10.23
C ASN A 214 0.25 5.43 10.07
N TYR A 215 1.58 5.39 10.16
CA TYR A 215 2.47 6.54 9.98
C TYR A 215 2.27 7.22 8.62
N LEU A 216 2.01 6.46 7.57
CA LEU A 216 1.78 6.95 6.20
C LEU A 216 0.30 7.23 5.90
N CYS A 217 -0.58 7.26 6.93
CA CYS A 217 -2.02 7.48 6.75
C CYS A 217 -2.32 8.72 5.89
N GLY A 218 -1.67 9.86 6.17
CA GLY A 218 -1.84 11.08 5.39
C GLY A 218 -1.46 10.92 3.91
N SER A 219 -0.38 10.19 3.64
CA SER A 219 0.07 9.88 2.28
C SER A 219 -0.95 9.03 1.51
N TYR A 220 -1.40 7.92 2.10
CA TYR A 220 -2.34 7.03 1.43
C TYR A 220 -3.71 7.66 1.26
N LYS A 221 -4.20 8.39 2.26
CA LYS A 221 -5.48 9.09 2.14
C LYS A 221 -5.43 10.11 1.01
N ARG A 222 -4.38 10.94 0.95
CA ARG A 222 -4.15 11.88 -0.15
C ARG A 222 -4.06 11.16 -1.50
N PHE A 223 -3.25 10.11 -1.58
CA PHE A 223 -3.02 9.35 -2.81
C PHE A 223 -4.32 8.73 -3.35
N PHE A 224 -5.07 7.99 -2.53
CA PHE A 224 -6.29 7.34 -2.97
C PHE A 224 -7.38 8.34 -3.39
N HIS A 225 -7.50 9.48 -2.71
CA HIS A 225 -8.38 10.55 -3.17
C HIS A 225 -7.93 11.13 -4.52
N HIS A 226 -6.63 11.37 -4.67
CA HIS A 226 -6.07 11.97 -5.88
C HIS A 226 -6.30 11.10 -7.12
N ILE A 227 -6.10 9.80 -7.01
CA ILE A 227 -6.22 8.87 -8.13
C ILE A 227 -7.67 8.47 -8.45
N SER A 228 -8.61 8.67 -7.50
CA SER A 228 -9.99 8.16 -7.58
C SER A 228 -10.69 8.46 -8.90
N PRO A 229 -10.71 9.70 -9.45
CA PRO A 229 -11.41 9.97 -10.69
C PRO A 229 -10.89 9.18 -11.89
N ALA A 230 -9.57 9.00 -11.97
CA ALA A 230 -8.94 8.24 -13.04
C ALA A 230 -9.16 6.73 -12.87
N MET A 231 -9.08 6.22 -11.64
CA MET A 231 -9.35 4.82 -11.33
C MET A 231 -10.82 4.45 -11.59
N GLU A 232 -11.77 5.32 -11.25
CA GLU A 232 -13.18 5.15 -11.57
C GLU A 232 -13.42 5.10 -13.09
N PHE A 233 -12.73 5.96 -13.85
CA PHE A 233 -12.80 5.91 -15.30
C PHE A 233 -12.25 4.59 -15.83
N MET A 234 -11.06 4.19 -15.43
CA MET A 234 -10.41 2.95 -15.89
C MET A 234 -11.22 1.71 -15.51
N ALA A 235 -11.81 1.66 -14.30
CA ALA A 235 -12.66 0.56 -13.87
C ALA A 235 -13.93 0.45 -14.76
N ARG A 236 -14.57 1.58 -15.11
CA ARG A 236 -15.70 1.58 -16.04
C ARG A 236 -15.31 1.08 -17.44
N GLU A 237 -14.13 1.46 -17.94
CA GLU A 237 -13.62 0.93 -19.20
C GLU A 237 -13.45 -0.59 -19.13
N LEU A 238 -12.88 -1.12 -18.03
CA LEU A 238 -12.76 -2.57 -17.82
C LEU A 238 -14.12 -3.28 -17.83
N TYR A 239 -15.12 -2.76 -17.12
CA TYR A 239 -16.47 -3.33 -17.12
C TYR A 239 -17.13 -3.30 -18.50
N ALA A 240 -16.82 -2.28 -19.30
CA ALA A 240 -17.27 -2.18 -20.70
C ALA A 240 -16.41 -3.00 -21.68
N GLN A 241 -15.45 -3.79 -21.17
CA GLN A 241 -14.47 -4.55 -21.97
C GLN A 241 -13.61 -3.68 -22.90
N HIS A 242 -13.38 -2.44 -22.48
CA HIS A 242 -12.48 -1.51 -23.14
C HIS A 242 -11.11 -1.45 -22.43
N ALA A 243 -10.13 -0.89 -23.12
CA ALA A 243 -8.79 -0.75 -22.57
C ALA A 243 -8.74 0.35 -21.51
N PRO A 244 -8.19 0.10 -20.27
CA PRO A 244 -7.97 1.13 -19.26
C PRO A 244 -7.13 2.30 -19.78
N ALA A 245 -6.26 2.03 -20.77
CA ALA A 245 -5.41 3.03 -21.43
C ALA A 245 -6.19 4.19 -22.09
N ASN A 246 -7.51 4.05 -22.31
CA ASN A 246 -8.38 5.13 -22.76
C ASN A 246 -8.39 6.32 -21.80
N VAL A 247 -7.97 6.12 -20.54
CA VAL A 247 -7.80 7.19 -19.55
C VAL A 247 -6.83 8.27 -20.03
N MET A 248 -5.79 7.92 -20.79
CA MET A 248 -4.84 8.90 -21.34
C MET A 248 -5.56 9.95 -22.22
N GLY A 249 -6.46 9.50 -23.08
CA GLY A 249 -7.28 10.40 -23.90
C GLY A 249 -8.31 11.17 -23.10
N TRP A 250 -8.86 10.59 -22.04
CA TRP A 250 -9.77 11.28 -21.12
C TRP A 250 -9.05 12.38 -20.34
N MET A 251 -7.84 12.11 -19.81
CA MET A 251 -7.01 13.11 -19.12
C MET A 251 -6.64 14.28 -20.04
N ALA A 252 -6.23 14.00 -21.29
CA ALA A 252 -5.91 15.05 -22.25
C ALA A 252 -7.09 16.00 -22.51
N ARG A 253 -8.32 15.48 -22.59
CA ARG A 253 -9.54 16.31 -22.73
C ARG A 253 -9.83 17.11 -21.45
N SER A 254 -9.61 16.52 -20.28
CA SER A 254 -9.81 17.19 -18.98
C SER A 254 -8.82 18.33 -18.78
N ASP A 255 -7.56 18.13 -19.17
CA ASP A 255 -6.51 19.16 -19.10
C ASP A 255 -6.84 20.36 -20.03
N LEU A 256 -7.40 20.10 -21.21
CA LEU A 256 -7.87 21.15 -22.12
C LEU A 256 -9.09 21.92 -21.58
N ALA A 257 -10.02 21.22 -20.89
CA ALA A 257 -11.20 21.84 -20.30
C ALA A 257 -10.87 22.68 -19.05
N SER A 258 -9.82 22.31 -18.29
CA SER A 258 -9.40 23.05 -17.09
C SER A 258 -8.65 24.34 -17.39
N THR A 259 -8.17 24.54 -18.61
CA THR A 259 -7.65 25.81 -19.10
C THR A 259 -8.75 26.81 -19.47
N GLY A 260 -10.02 26.40 -19.47
CA GLY A 260 -11.22 27.19 -19.65
C GLY A 260 -12.30 26.74 -18.66
N ASP A 261 -12.36 27.46 -17.55
CA ASP A 261 -13.44 27.53 -16.53
C ASP A 261 -14.42 26.34 -16.44
N SER A 262 -14.29 25.46 -15.41
CA SER A 262 -15.42 24.66 -14.90
C SER A 262 -15.13 23.92 -13.57
N LYS A 263 -16.19 23.83 -12.74
CA LYS A 263 -16.27 23.27 -11.38
C LYS A 263 -15.97 21.76 -11.31
N PRO A 264 -15.49 21.26 -10.15
CA PRO A 264 -15.23 19.82 -9.93
C PRO A 264 -16.52 19.00 -9.83
N PRO A 265 -16.53 17.73 -10.28
CA PRO A 265 -17.71 16.89 -10.26
C PRO A 265 -17.96 16.21 -8.90
N GLU A 266 -19.20 16.29 -8.48
CA GLU A 266 -19.87 15.68 -7.35
C GLU A 266 -20.03 14.16 -7.57
N LYS A 267 -19.11 13.26 -7.12
CA LYS A 267 -19.29 11.80 -7.35
C LYS A 267 -18.60 10.78 -6.44
N LEU A 268 -18.12 11.12 -5.27
CA LEU A 268 -17.66 10.08 -4.32
C LEU A 268 -18.84 9.24 -3.76
N ALA A 269 -20.03 9.87 -3.63
CA ALA A 269 -21.22 9.22 -3.11
C ALA A 269 -21.83 8.13 -4.02
N LEU A 270 -21.57 8.17 -5.33
CA LEU A 270 -22.12 7.18 -6.27
C LEU A 270 -21.39 5.84 -6.19
N HIS A 271 -20.08 5.87 -5.98
CA HIS A 271 -19.26 4.66 -5.90
C HIS A 271 -19.57 3.83 -4.63
N LEU A 272 -19.82 4.50 -3.51
CA LEU A 272 -20.19 3.82 -2.27
C LEU A 272 -21.55 3.11 -2.40
N ARG A 273 -22.55 3.74 -3.05
CA ARG A 273 -23.85 3.11 -3.30
C ARG A 273 -23.78 1.93 -4.24
N GLN A 274 -22.99 2.04 -5.32
CA GLN A 274 -22.84 0.97 -6.30
C GLN A 274 -22.11 -0.26 -5.72
N ARG A 275 -21.21 -0.04 -4.76
CA ARG A 275 -20.54 -1.12 -4.03
C ARG A 275 -21.50 -1.85 -3.08
N GLU A 276 -22.33 -1.13 -2.34
CA GLU A 276 -23.36 -1.73 -1.47
C GLU A 276 -24.36 -2.56 -2.29
N GLU A 277 -24.76 -2.10 -3.47
CA GLU A 277 -25.62 -2.84 -4.39
C GLU A 277 -24.94 -4.10 -4.93
N ASN A 278 -23.67 -4.03 -5.33
CA ASN A 278 -22.90 -5.17 -5.83
C ASN A 278 -22.64 -6.22 -4.72
N GLU A 279 -22.34 -5.78 -3.49
CA GLU A 279 -22.18 -6.68 -2.35
C GLU A 279 -23.52 -7.35 -1.99
N ALA A 280 -24.65 -6.65 -2.10
CA ALA A 280 -25.97 -7.22 -1.88
C ALA A 280 -26.32 -8.28 -2.94
N VAL A 281 -25.98 -8.05 -4.21
CA VAL A 281 -26.17 -9.00 -5.31
C VAL A 281 -25.29 -10.25 -5.12
N LEU A 282 -24.03 -10.08 -4.74
CA LEU A 282 -23.13 -11.21 -4.46
C LEU A 282 -23.60 -12.05 -3.27
N ARG A 283 -24.07 -11.42 -2.20
CA ARG A 283 -24.68 -12.16 -1.06
C ARG A 283 -25.97 -12.89 -1.45
N SER A 284 -26.76 -12.35 -2.34
CA SER A 284 -27.97 -12.98 -2.88
C SER A 284 -27.69 -14.19 -3.77
N MET A 285 -26.52 -14.23 -4.43
CA MET A 285 -26.10 -15.35 -5.31
C MET A 285 -25.41 -16.49 -4.54
N MET A 286 -25.04 -16.26 -3.28
CA MET A 286 -24.38 -17.25 -2.41
C MET A 286 -25.33 -17.92 -1.42
N ASN A 287 -26.62 -17.55 -1.37
CA ASN A 287 -27.72 -18.20 -0.65
C ASN A 287 -28.68 -18.90 -1.64
#